data_f1b542618659f1375c417ad76db706cc
#
_entry.id   f1b542618659f1375c417ad76db706cc
#
_cell.length_a   1.000
_cell.length_b   1.000
_cell.length_c   1.000
_cell.angle_alpha   90.00
_cell.angle_beta   90.00
_cell.angle_gamma   90.00
#
_symmetry.space_group_name_H-M   'P 1'
#
loop_
_entity.id
_entity.type
_entity.pdbx_description
1 polymer ?
#
loop_
_entity_poly.entity_id
_entity_poly.type
_entity_poly.pdbx_seq_one_letter_code
_entity_poly.pdbx_strand_id
1 'polypeptide(L)' 'MENNPLSNVRDVMRLIEGSDERFQCIVDLTLDGKTEAVGYVAVNGDVAATGQWVYEQIMSGAAGPIAEFTPPPPYST' A
#
# COMPACT_ATOMS: atom_id res chain seq x y z
N MET A 1 15.41 -3.10 -10.63
CA MET A 1 15.54 -2.24 -9.47
C MET A 1 16.18 -2.96 -8.32
N GLU A 2 17.29 -2.46 -7.92
CA GLU A 2 17.96 -2.98 -6.76
C GLU A 2 17.74 -2.04 -5.60
N ASN A 3 17.91 -2.47 -4.41
CA ASN A 3 17.77 -1.65 -3.22
C ASN A 3 16.38 -1.15 -2.96
N ASN A 4 15.38 -1.96 -3.31
CA ASN A 4 14.04 -1.63 -2.88
C ASN A 4 13.91 -2.02 -1.41
N PRO A 5 13.79 -1.05 -0.49
CA PRO A 5 13.71 -1.38 0.93
C PRO A 5 12.36 -1.95 1.34
N LEU A 6 11.37 -1.91 0.44
CA LEU A 6 10.03 -2.35 0.75
C LEU A 6 9.80 -3.77 0.28
N SER A 7 9.03 -4.54 1.05
CA SER A 7 8.69 -5.90 0.70
C SER A 7 7.37 -6.28 1.38
N ASN A 8 6.84 -7.43 0.98
CA ASN A 8 5.70 -8.05 1.65
C ASN A 8 4.51 -7.11 1.79
N VAL A 9 4.03 -6.60 0.65
CA VAL A 9 2.87 -5.73 0.60
C VAL A 9 1.63 -6.54 0.96
N ARG A 10 0.81 -6.02 1.89
CA ARG A 10 -0.37 -6.73 2.39
C ARG A 10 -1.37 -5.77 2.98
N ASP A 11 -2.54 -6.30 3.37
CA ASP A 11 -3.60 -5.53 4.04
C ASP A 11 -3.98 -4.31 3.23
N VAL A 12 -4.28 -4.54 1.96
CA VAL A 12 -4.57 -3.46 1.00
C VAL A 12 -6.02 -3.04 1.15
N MET A 13 -6.23 -1.72 1.18
CA MET A 13 -7.57 -1.16 1.23
C MET A 13 -7.65 0.06 0.30
N ARG A 14 -8.75 0.17 -0.42
CA ARG A 14 -8.99 1.37 -1.22
C ARG A 14 -9.16 2.58 -0.32
N LEU A 15 -8.55 3.68 -0.70
CA LEU A 15 -8.72 4.93 0.04
C LEU A 15 -9.82 5.81 -0.54
N ILE A 16 -10.25 5.50 -1.76
CA ILE A 16 -11.32 6.23 -2.42
C ILE A 16 -12.33 5.19 -2.86
N GLU A 17 -13.57 5.36 -2.45
CA GLU A 17 -14.63 4.41 -2.74
C GLU A 17 -14.76 4.20 -4.26
N GLY A 18 -14.68 2.94 -4.67
CA GLY A 18 -14.87 2.58 -6.07
C GLY A 18 -13.74 3.00 -6.99
N SER A 19 -12.58 3.37 -6.46
CA SER A 19 -11.49 3.89 -7.27
C SER A 19 -10.19 3.13 -6.98
N ASP A 20 -9.41 2.93 -8.03
CA ASP A 20 -8.10 2.29 -7.92
C ASP A 20 -6.97 3.31 -7.96
N GLU A 21 -7.26 4.57 -7.64
CA GLU A 21 -6.27 5.63 -7.68
C GLU A 21 -5.33 5.59 -6.50
N ARG A 22 -5.82 5.20 -5.32
CA ARG A 22 -5.03 5.18 -4.10
C ARG A 22 -5.39 4.00 -3.25
N PHE A 23 -4.37 3.40 -2.66
CA PHE A 23 -4.56 2.28 -1.74
C PHE A 23 -3.73 2.51 -0.50
N GLN A 24 -4.28 2.13 0.64
CA GLN A 24 -3.51 2.02 1.87
C GLN A 24 -3.11 0.57 2.05
N CYS A 25 -1.90 0.34 2.50
CA CYS A 25 -1.45 -1.03 2.72
C CYS A 25 -0.39 -1.03 3.80
N ILE A 26 0.03 -2.23 4.16
CA ILE A 26 1.15 -2.43 5.07
C ILE A 26 2.28 -3.02 4.25
N VAL A 27 3.47 -2.53 4.47
CA VAL A 27 4.67 -3.07 3.84
C VAL A 27 5.73 -3.28 4.91
N ASP A 28 6.68 -4.14 4.62
CA ASP A 28 7.84 -4.29 5.48
C ASP A 28 8.95 -3.39 4.95
N LEU A 29 9.44 -2.52 5.81
CA LEU A 29 10.55 -1.62 5.47
C LEU A 29 11.81 -2.15 6.12
N THR A 30 12.82 -2.42 5.32
CA THR A 30 14.10 -2.92 5.79
C THR A 30 15.17 -1.87 5.62
N LEU A 31 15.75 -1.42 6.73
CA LEU A 31 16.83 -0.45 6.74
C LEU A 31 17.89 -0.92 7.73
N ASP A 32 19.15 -0.89 7.31
CA ASP A 32 20.27 -1.26 8.17
C ASP A 32 20.08 -2.62 8.84
N GLY A 33 19.54 -3.57 8.08
CA GLY A 33 19.33 -4.92 8.59
C GLY A 33 18.15 -5.09 9.52
N LYS A 34 17.34 -4.04 9.72
CA LYS A 34 16.16 -4.11 10.56
C LYS A 34 14.92 -3.97 9.71
N THR A 35 13.91 -4.78 10.00
CA THR A 35 12.66 -4.78 9.24
C THR A 35 11.51 -4.41 10.16
N GLU A 36 10.68 -3.46 9.73
CA GLU A 36 9.51 -3.04 10.46
C GLU A 36 8.32 -2.97 9.53
N ALA A 37 7.15 -3.30 10.06
CA ALA A 37 5.90 -3.13 9.33
C ALA A 37 5.48 -1.68 9.42
N VAL A 38 5.22 -1.06 8.28
CA VAL A 38 4.83 0.35 8.24
C VAL A 38 3.65 0.53 7.28
N GLY A 39 2.84 1.55 7.54
CA GLY A 39 1.77 1.92 6.63
C GLY A 39 2.32 2.62 5.40
N TYR A 40 1.69 2.38 4.26
CA TYR A 40 2.13 2.96 3.01
C TYR A 40 0.91 3.30 2.15
N VAL A 41 0.99 4.41 1.42
CA VAL A 41 -0.07 4.78 0.49
C VAL A 41 0.48 4.65 -0.93
N ALA A 42 -0.12 3.75 -1.71
CA ALA A 42 0.25 3.55 -3.10
C ALA A 42 -0.66 4.39 -3.99
N VAL A 43 -0.08 5.10 -4.93
CA VAL A 43 -0.79 6.03 -5.80
C VAL A 43 -0.58 5.63 -7.24
N ASN A 44 -1.66 5.65 -8.01
CA ASN A 44 -1.57 5.39 -9.44
C ASN A 44 -0.73 6.48 -10.10
N GLY A 45 0.29 6.07 -10.84
CA GLY A 45 1.16 7.03 -11.52
C GLY A 45 2.19 7.68 -10.64
N ASP A 46 2.50 7.05 -9.49
CA ASP A 46 3.54 7.56 -8.62
C ASP A 46 4.85 7.72 -9.39
N VAL A 47 5.53 8.84 -9.18
CA VAL A 47 6.79 9.11 -9.86
C VAL A 47 7.97 8.36 -9.23
N ALA A 48 7.83 7.92 -7.98
CA ALA A 48 8.88 7.18 -7.30
C ALA A 48 8.84 5.71 -7.70
N ALA A 49 10.01 5.13 -7.96
CA ALA A 49 10.08 3.74 -8.40
C ALA A 49 9.55 2.78 -7.35
N THR A 50 9.82 3.05 -6.07
CA THR A 50 9.30 2.19 -5.00
C THR A 50 7.80 2.25 -4.92
N GLY A 51 7.21 3.43 -5.10
CA GLY A 51 5.76 3.59 -5.10
C GLY A 51 5.12 2.86 -6.28
N GLN A 52 5.73 2.95 -7.46
CA GLN A 52 5.26 2.21 -8.62
C GLN A 52 5.29 0.71 -8.36
N TRP A 53 6.35 0.24 -7.74
CA TRP A 53 6.48 -1.18 -7.42
C TRP A 53 5.37 -1.64 -6.49
N VAL A 54 5.06 -0.86 -5.43
CA VAL A 54 3.99 -1.20 -4.50
C VAL A 54 2.66 -1.24 -5.24
N TYR A 55 2.40 -0.24 -6.06
CA TYR A 55 1.15 -0.18 -6.81
C TYR A 55 1.01 -1.41 -7.73
N GLU A 56 2.10 -1.80 -8.39
CA GLU A 56 2.09 -2.98 -9.24
C GLU A 56 1.82 -4.25 -8.47
N GLN A 57 2.38 -4.38 -7.27
CA GLN A 57 2.11 -5.54 -6.43
C GLN A 57 0.63 -5.63 -6.10
N ILE A 58 0.00 -4.50 -5.85
CA ILE A 58 -1.43 -4.46 -5.54
C ILE A 58 -2.25 -4.85 -6.77
N MET A 59 -1.97 -4.24 -7.91
CA MET A 59 -2.79 -4.46 -9.10
C MET A 59 -2.59 -5.84 -9.71
N SER A 60 -1.43 -6.46 -9.51
CA SER A 60 -1.17 -7.80 -10.03
C SER A 60 -1.77 -8.89 -9.15
N GLY A 61 -2.23 -8.54 -7.97
CA GLY A 61 -2.76 -9.53 -7.02
C GLY A 61 -1.71 -10.12 -6.10
N ALA A 62 -0.45 -9.75 -6.27
CA ALA A 62 0.62 -10.31 -5.44
C ALA A 62 0.49 -9.88 -3.98
N ALA A 63 -0.16 -8.76 -3.73
CA ALA A 63 -0.37 -8.25 -2.37
C ALA A 63 -1.58 -8.86 -1.67
N GLY A 64 -2.34 -9.72 -2.38
CA GLY A 64 -3.53 -10.34 -1.82
C GLY A 64 -4.79 -9.54 -2.15
N PRO A 65 -5.89 -9.88 -1.51
CA PRO A 65 -7.17 -9.24 -1.83
C PRO A 65 -7.16 -7.77 -1.43
N ILE A 66 -7.95 -6.98 -2.15
CA ILE A 66 -8.09 -5.55 -1.90
C ILE A 66 -9.40 -5.35 -1.17
N ALA A 67 -9.33 -4.78 0.04
CA ALA A 67 -10.52 -4.46 0.80
C ALA A 67 -11.13 -3.17 0.27
N GLU A 68 -12.46 -3.07 0.36
CA GLU A 68 -13.14 -1.88 -0.07
C GLU A 68 -12.93 -0.74 0.92
N PHE A 69 -13.11 0.48 0.44
CA PHE A 69 -13.00 1.65 1.28
C PHE A 69 -13.97 1.56 2.46
N THR A 70 -13.45 1.78 3.66
CA THR A 70 -14.27 1.82 4.86
C THR A 70 -14.12 3.20 5.48
N PRO A 71 -15.14 4.06 5.35
CA PRO A 71 -15.02 5.39 5.94
C PRO A 71 -14.98 5.29 7.46
N PRO A 72 -14.33 6.26 8.12
CA PRO A 72 -14.33 6.27 9.57
C PRO A 72 -15.75 6.45 10.10
N PRO A 73 -16.05 5.90 11.28
CA PRO A 73 -17.39 6.07 11.85
C PRO A 73 -17.65 7.55 12.11
N PRO A 74 -18.91 7.98 11.98
CA PRO A 74 -19.23 9.36 12.30
C PRO A 74 -18.96 9.64 13.76
N TYR A 75 -18.62 10.86 14.05
CA TYR A 75 -18.46 11.27 15.43
C TYR A 75 -19.78 11.13 16.15
N SER A 76 -19.77 10.32 17.17
CA SER A 76 -20.93 10.23 18.03
C SER A 76 -20.55 10.84 19.35
N THR A 77 -20.73 12.07 19.44
CA THR A 77 -20.44 12.75 20.69
C THR A 77 -21.72 13.21 21.33
#